data_014a7678d786e8d7575935b1b26b2b3e
#
_entry.id   014a7678d786e8d7575935b1b26b2b3e
#
_cell.length_a   1.000
_cell.length_b   1.000
_cell.length_c   1.000
_cell.angle_alpha   90.00
_cell.angle_beta   90.00
_cell.angle_gamma   90.00
#
_symmetry.space_group_name_H-M   'P 1'
#
loop_
_entity.id
_entity.type
_entity.pdbx_description
1 polymer ?
#
loop_
_entity_poly.entity_id
_entity_poly.type
_entity_poly.pdbx_seq_one_letter_code
_entity_poly.pdbx_strand_id
1 'polypeptide(L)'
;MRFFYWFSTVLVTACSLIADAVADNGHVDASVKVELTNNKIAAEDDNNKLEGVYISKDSYEKMVYFSKICALTYCISTGRLEMDKTFFDGGCPADLDFCSNEEFNPSIRRTRVELILEADEQELGTGYVAVDHEREVVMLAFRGSSTRQDWFSDFEIYPTQYKPISTKEYKKLVERGEISACHNCMIHKGFYRFIETLSKDFLQRVERIFKRYPDYNLVVTGHSLGAALASICGIELKLRGYNPLILTYATPKIFNEEMKQWVNDLFDTKAIHEECVESGEVNMLHGYFRVIHLQDYIPMVPPGYKAAGLEIFITKPELPHEIHDLEYRAVGSGATWKKVPMNKDSKYALMSGIGHWLHMDEHRKYFILINSCSGF
;
A
#
# COMPACT_ATOMS: atom_id res chain seq x y z
N MET A 1 -28.15 15.00 -3.18
CA MET A 1 -28.78 15.48 -1.92
C MET A 1 -29.85 14.53 -1.35
N ARG A 2 -30.14 13.36 -1.94
CA ARG A 2 -31.13 12.37 -1.41
C ARG A 2 -30.47 11.12 -0.77
N PHE A 3 -29.18 10.90 -0.92
CA PHE A 3 -28.46 9.73 -0.37
C PHE A 3 -27.98 9.93 1.09
N PHE A 4 -27.82 11.16 1.54
CA PHE A 4 -27.38 11.46 2.91
C PHE A 4 -28.45 11.18 4.00
N TYR A 5 -29.73 11.19 3.62
CA TYR A 5 -30.81 10.94 4.59
C TYR A 5 -31.01 9.46 4.92
N TRP A 6 -30.57 8.55 4.06
CA TRP A 6 -30.80 7.12 4.27
C TRP A 6 -29.82 6.49 5.24
N PHE A 7 -28.56 6.94 5.25
CA PHE A 7 -27.54 6.44 6.19
C PHE A 7 -27.77 6.93 7.62
N SER A 8 -28.24 8.16 7.80
CA SER A 8 -28.58 8.68 9.14
C SER A 8 -29.80 7.98 9.75
N THR A 9 -30.77 7.59 8.92
CA THR A 9 -32.01 6.95 9.40
C THR A 9 -31.79 5.51 9.83
N VAL A 10 -30.89 4.75 9.15
CA VAL A 10 -30.59 3.38 9.51
C VAL A 10 -29.77 3.29 10.81
N LEU A 11 -28.84 4.23 11.05
CA LEU A 11 -28.07 4.24 12.29
C LEU A 11 -28.90 4.70 13.51
N VAL A 12 -29.81 5.65 13.32
CA VAL A 12 -30.71 6.10 14.37
C VAL A 12 -31.76 5.05 14.71
N THR A 13 -32.26 4.29 13.71
CA THR A 13 -33.23 3.22 13.96
C THR A 13 -32.60 2.02 14.67
N ALA A 14 -31.30 1.72 14.42
CA ALA A 14 -30.60 0.68 15.15
C ALA A 14 -30.33 1.05 16.61
N CYS A 15 -30.05 2.33 16.90
CA CYS A 15 -29.89 2.79 18.29
C CYS A 15 -31.22 2.89 19.05
N SER A 16 -32.34 3.27 18.39
CA SER A 16 -33.64 3.32 19.06
C SER A 16 -34.21 1.93 19.36
N LEU A 17 -33.99 0.94 18.50
CA LEU A 17 -34.41 -0.45 18.76
C LEU A 17 -33.66 -1.09 19.95
N ILE A 18 -32.45 -0.66 20.25
CA ILE A 18 -31.72 -1.11 21.43
C ILE A 18 -32.19 -0.38 22.70
N ALA A 19 -32.63 0.87 22.59
CA ALA A 19 -33.15 1.64 23.72
C ALA A 19 -34.57 1.17 24.12
N ASP A 20 -35.42 0.84 23.16
CA ASP A 20 -36.78 0.36 23.43
C ASP A 20 -36.79 -1.08 23.97
N ALA A 21 -35.80 -1.91 23.63
CA ALA A 21 -35.67 -3.27 24.19
C ALA A 21 -35.21 -3.28 25.66
N VAL A 22 -34.68 -2.19 26.17
CA VAL A 22 -34.23 -2.07 27.58
C VAL A 22 -35.33 -1.49 28.49
N ALA A 23 -36.36 -0.85 27.93
CA ALA A 23 -37.41 -0.17 28.68
C ALA A 23 -38.62 -1.05 29.05
N ASP A 24 -38.79 -2.21 28.41
CA ASP A 24 -40.06 -2.97 28.52
C ASP A 24 -39.97 -4.30 29.29
N ASN A 25 -38.85 -4.64 29.93
CA ASN A 25 -38.75 -5.86 30.73
C ASN A 25 -38.08 -5.63 32.09
N GLY A 26 -38.88 -5.22 33.06
CA GLY A 26 -38.49 -5.07 34.47
C GLY A 26 -38.34 -6.36 35.24
N HIS A 27 -38.02 -7.50 34.62
CA HIS A 27 -37.56 -8.73 35.28
C HIS A 27 -36.60 -9.45 34.35
N VAL A 28 -35.31 -9.09 34.42
CA VAL A 28 -34.25 -9.92 33.86
C VAL A 28 -33.90 -10.96 34.92
N ASP A 29 -34.28 -12.20 34.66
CA ASP A 29 -33.81 -13.38 35.42
C ASP A 29 -32.28 -13.38 35.41
N ALA A 30 -31.72 -13.38 36.63
CA ALA A 30 -30.27 -13.33 36.85
C ALA A 30 -29.52 -14.60 36.38
N SER A 31 -30.17 -15.47 35.64
CA SER A 31 -29.60 -16.70 35.05
C SER A 31 -29.22 -16.60 33.58
N VAL A 32 -29.60 -15.56 32.86
CA VAL A 32 -28.96 -15.20 31.59
C VAL A 32 -27.66 -14.42 31.89
N LYS A 33 -26.68 -15.09 32.49
CA LYS A 33 -25.33 -14.85 32.15
C LYS A 33 -25.28 -14.97 30.60
N VAL A 34 -25.36 -13.84 29.93
CA VAL A 34 -24.65 -13.72 28.69
C VAL A 34 -23.24 -14.14 29.04
N GLU A 35 -22.91 -15.39 28.76
CA GLU A 35 -21.56 -15.73 28.40
C GLU A 35 -21.22 -14.82 27.22
N LEU A 36 -20.91 -13.57 27.52
CA LEU A 36 -19.77 -12.93 26.92
C LEU A 36 -18.68 -13.96 27.21
N THR A 37 -18.77 -15.07 26.47
CA THR A 37 -17.64 -15.92 26.27
C THR A 37 -16.53 -14.93 26.06
N ASN A 38 -15.59 -14.99 26.95
CA ASN A 38 -14.22 -14.68 26.71
C ASN A 38 -13.78 -15.49 25.48
N ASN A 39 -14.38 -15.26 24.32
CA ASN A 39 -13.67 -15.03 23.13
C ASN A 39 -12.81 -13.81 23.50
N LYS A 40 -11.78 -14.07 24.28
CA LYS A 40 -10.49 -13.51 24.01
C LYS A 40 -10.41 -13.61 22.49
N ILE A 41 -10.83 -12.57 21.79
CA ILE A 41 -10.12 -12.14 20.61
C ILE A 41 -8.72 -12.14 21.15
N ALA A 42 -7.98 -13.20 20.84
CA ALA A 42 -6.62 -13.35 21.26
C ALA A 42 -6.05 -11.99 20.91
N ALA A 43 -5.67 -11.25 21.95
CA ALA A 43 -4.96 -10.02 21.76
C ALA A 43 -3.78 -10.51 20.95
N GLU A 44 -3.81 -10.28 19.62
CA GLU A 44 -2.68 -10.50 18.77
C GLU A 44 -1.60 -9.68 19.44
N ASP A 45 -0.62 -10.37 19.92
CA ASP A 45 0.36 -9.93 20.90
C ASP A 45 1.02 -8.67 20.36
N ASP A 46 1.07 -7.63 21.16
CA ASP A 46 1.73 -6.36 20.87
C ASP A 46 3.25 -6.50 20.61
N ASN A 47 3.76 -7.73 20.62
CA ASN A 47 5.15 -8.14 20.51
C ASN A 47 5.53 -8.72 19.14
N ASN A 48 4.86 -8.34 18.06
CA ASN A 48 5.25 -8.79 16.71
C ASN A 48 6.56 -8.16 16.17
N LYS A 49 7.28 -7.39 16.98
CA LYS A 49 8.67 -7.06 16.69
C LYS A 49 9.48 -8.35 16.78
N LEU A 50 10.07 -8.78 15.68
CA LEU A 50 11.04 -9.86 15.68
C LEU A 50 12.34 -9.34 16.29
N GLU A 51 12.59 -9.70 17.53
CA GLU A 51 13.87 -9.40 18.18
C GLU A 51 14.99 -10.09 17.40
N GLY A 52 16.05 -9.33 17.11
CA GLY A 52 17.24 -9.84 16.42
C GLY A 52 17.21 -9.75 14.89
N VAL A 53 16.16 -9.21 14.28
CA VAL A 53 16.13 -8.92 12.84
C VAL A 53 16.18 -7.40 12.63
N TYR A 54 17.19 -6.93 11.91
CA TYR A 54 17.47 -5.51 11.68
C TYR A 54 17.24 -5.15 10.22
N ILE A 55 16.93 -3.90 9.96
CA ILE A 55 16.90 -3.37 8.59
C ILE A 55 18.33 -3.15 8.12
N SER A 56 18.73 -3.75 7.00
CA SER A 56 20.05 -3.48 6.41
C SER A 56 20.14 -2.02 5.93
N LYS A 57 21.36 -1.48 5.87
CA LYS A 57 21.57 -0.11 5.37
C LYS A 57 21.10 0.03 3.93
N ASP A 58 21.35 -0.95 3.10
CA ASP A 58 20.89 -0.97 1.69
C ASP A 58 19.37 -0.93 1.59
N SER A 59 18.67 -1.72 2.40
CA SER A 59 17.19 -1.72 2.44
C SER A 59 16.64 -0.39 2.95
N TYR A 60 17.29 0.25 3.93
CA TYR A 60 16.90 1.58 4.38
C TYR A 60 17.07 2.63 3.27
N GLU A 61 18.23 2.65 2.61
CA GLU A 61 18.50 3.58 1.50
C GLU A 61 17.55 3.37 0.34
N LYS A 62 17.16 2.12 0.04
CA LYS A 62 16.11 1.80 -0.94
C LYS A 62 14.76 2.40 -0.53
N MET A 63 14.33 2.21 0.71
CA MET A 63 13.07 2.78 1.18
C MET A 63 13.06 4.30 1.09
N VAL A 64 14.13 4.97 1.47
CA VAL A 64 14.26 6.43 1.34
C VAL A 64 14.24 6.87 -0.13
N TYR A 65 14.97 6.17 -1.00
CA TYR A 65 15.01 6.48 -2.43
C TYR A 65 13.63 6.31 -3.08
N PHE A 66 12.97 5.18 -2.87
CA PHE A 66 11.66 4.92 -3.49
C PHE A 66 10.52 5.75 -2.88
N SER A 67 10.65 6.27 -1.66
CA SER A 67 9.70 7.26 -1.14
C SER A 67 9.73 8.56 -1.96
N LYS A 68 10.92 9.00 -2.38
CA LYS A 68 11.10 10.16 -3.28
C LYS A 68 10.57 9.87 -4.69
N ILE A 69 10.81 8.67 -5.22
CA ILE A 69 10.23 8.19 -6.48
C ILE A 69 8.70 8.22 -6.43
N CYS A 70 8.08 7.83 -5.31
CA CYS A 70 6.63 7.98 -5.11
C CYS A 70 6.19 9.44 -5.09
N ALA A 71 6.94 10.33 -4.44
CA ALA A 71 6.61 11.75 -4.39
C ALA A 71 6.64 12.40 -5.78
N LEU A 72 7.55 12.01 -6.67
CA LEU A 72 7.61 12.49 -8.04
C LEU A 72 6.34 12.18 -8.86
N THR A 73 5.56 11.16 -8.50
CA THR A 73 4.30 10.87 -9.20
C THR A 73 3.31 12.03 -9.13
N TYR A 74 3.37 12.86 -8.09
CA TYR A 74 2.52 14.05 -7.95
C TYR A 74 2.95 15.20 -8.88
N CYS A 75 4.16 15.16 -9.43
CA CYS A 75 4.65 16.10 -10.43
C CYS A 75 4.01 15.90 -11.81
N ILE A 76 3.44 14.72 -12.07
CA ILE A 76 2.75 14.43 -13.33
C ILE A 76 1.54 15.36 -13.50
N SER A 77 0.70 15.50 -12.48
CA SER A 77 -0.51 16.33 -12.52
C SER A 77 -0.25 17.82 -12.77
N THR A 78 0.97 18.27 -12.53
CA THR A 78 1.40 19.66 -12.75
C THR A 78 2.22 19.81 -14.02
N GLY A 79 2.38 18.74 -14.83
CA GLY A 79 3.15 18.74 -16.05
C GLY A 79 4.65 18.94 -15.84
N ARG A 80 5.17 18.63 -14.65
CA ARG A 80 6.56 18.89 -14.26
C ARG A 80 7.48 17.68 -14.37
N LEU A 81 6.95 16.54 -14.83
CA LEU A 81 7.72 15.36 -15.18
C LEU A 81 7.72 15.22 -16.70
N GLU A 82 8.89 15.06 -17.33
CA GLU A 82 9.00 14.99 -18.79
C GLU A 82 9.62 13.66 -19.24
N MET A 83 9.01 13.04 -20.25
CA MET A 83 9.53 11.82 -20.86
C MET A 83 10.79 12.08 -21.68
N ASP A 84 11.54 11.02 -21.89
CA ASP A 84 12.74 10.99 -22.75
C ASP A 84 13.89 11.86 -22.27
N LYS A 85 13.86 12.31 -21.02
CA LYS A 85 14.89 13.12 -20.38
C LYS A 85 15.44 12.45 -19.14
N THR A 86 16.72 12.71 -18.82
CA THR A 86 17.27 12.37 -17.52
C THR A 86 16.68 13.30 -16.45
N PHE A 87 16.74 12.90 -15.19
CA PHE A 87 16.30 13.78 -14.11
C PHE A 87 17.01 15.12 -14.16
N PHE A 88 18.32 15.10 -14.40
CA PHE A 88 19.13 16.32 -14.49
C PHE A 88 18.77 17.21 -15.70
N ASP A 89 18.42 16.62 -16.84
CA ASP A 89 18.13 17.35 -18.07
C ASP A 89 16.66 17.80 -18.20
N GLY A 90 15.94 17.85 -17.07
CA GLY A 90 14.55 18.31 -17.00
C GLY A 90 13.49 17.19 -17.07
N GLY A 91 13.90 15.93 -16.95
CA GLY A 91 12.94 14.83 -16.74
C GLY A 91 12.24 14.92 -15.39
N CYS A 92 12.78 15.71 -14.47
CA CYS A 92 12.37 15.88 -13.10
C CYS A 92 12.47 17.38 -12.73
N PRO A 93 11.62 17.94 -11.84
CA PRO A 93 11.63 19.36 -11.51
C PRO A 93 12.95 19.85 -10.89
N ALA A 94 13.60 20.83 -11.51
CA ALA A 94 14.92 21.31 -11.10
C ALA A 94 14.93 22.05 -9.73
N ASP A 95 13.80 22.44 -9.20
CA ASP A 95 13.66 23.02 -7.85
C ASP A 95 13.58 21.98 -6.73
N LEU A 96 13.59 20.69 -7.08
CA LEU A 96 13.72 19.60 -6.13
C LEU A 96 15.19 19.17 -6.03
N ASP A 97 15.74 19.16 -4.82
CA ASP A 97 17.13 18.73 -4.61
C ASP A 97 17.38 17.31 -5.11
N PHE A 98 16.40 16.43 -4.96
CA PHE A 98 16.45 15.08 -5.51
C PHE A 98 16.63 15.01 -7.03
N CYS A 99 16.24 16.07 -7.76
CA CYS A 99 16.30 16.16 -9.22
C CYS A 99 17.49 16.98 -9.74
N SER A 100 18.12 17.80 -8.90
CA SER A 100 19.10 18.78 -9.30
C SER A 100 20.45 18.67 -8.59
N ASN A 101 20.52 18.00 -7.44
CA ASN A 101 21.72 17.91 -6.62
C ASN A 101 22.26 16.47 -6.53
N GLU A 102 23.45 16.24 -7.05
CA GLU A 102 24.12 14.92 -7.03
C GLU A 102 24.45 14.42 -5.62
N GLU A 103 24.58 15.31 -4.63
CA GLU A 103 24.79 14.90 -3.23
C GLU A 103 23.52 14.23 -2.66
N PHE A 104 22.32 14.69 -3.08
CA PHE A 104 21.05 14.10 -2.67
C PHE A 104 20.63 12.91 -3.51
N ASN A 105 21.04 12.87 -4.78
CA ASN A 105 20.76 11.76 -5.68
C ASN A 105 21.92 11.58 -6.68
N PRO A 106 22.87 10.72 -6.37
CA PRO A 106 24.04 10.49 -7.23
C PRO A 106 23.71 10.02 -8.64
N SER A 107 22.51 9.45 -8.86
CA SER A 107 22.12 8.92 -10.16
C SER A 107 21.29 9.86 -11.03
N ILE A 108 21.15 11.14 -10.67
CA ILE A 108 20.27 12.08 -11.41
C ILE A 108 20.59 12.20 -12.92
N ARG A 109 21.87 12.10 -13.28
CA ARG A 109 22.30 12.14 -14.70
C ARG A 109 22.08 10.81 -15.43
N ARG A 110 21.83 9.74 -14.69
CA ARG A 110 21.69 8.38 -15.19
C ARG A 110 20.30 7.80 -14.96
N THR A 111 19.40 8.54 -14.32
CA THR A 111 17.99 8.19 -14.19
C THR A 111 17.18 8.89 -15.25
N ARG A 112 16.53 8.13 -16.14
CA ARG A 112 15.75 8.61 -17.26
C ARG A 112 14.28 8.26 -17.10
N VAL A 113 13.39 9.23 -17.37
CA VAL A 113 11.94 8.99 -17.48
C VAL A 113 11.63 8.40 -18.85
N GLU A 114 11.16 7.15 -18.88
CA GLU A 114 10.91 6.40 -20.11
C GLU A 114 9.44 6.42 -20.55
N LEU A 115 8.53 6.60 -19.61
CA LEU A 115 7.09 6.57 -19.86
C LEU A 115 6.35 7.34 -18.79
N ILE A 116 5.44 8.21 -19.17
CA ILE A 116 4.44 8.81 -18.29
C ILE A 116 3.08 8.21 -18.61
N LEU A 117 2.32 7.94 -17.58
CA LEU A 117 0.99 7.35 -17.62
C LEU A 117 0.05 8.37 -16.99
N GLU A 118 -0.79 8.96 -17.82
CA GLU A 118 -1.86 9.84 -17.37
C GLU A 118 -3.17 9.09 -17.52
N ALA A 119 -3.83 8.87 -16.39
CA ALA A 119 -5.18 8.35 -16.36
C ALA A 119 -6.14 9.53 -16.24
N ASP A 120 -7.29 9.44 -16.89
CA ASP A 120 -8.38 10.40 -16.75
C ASP A 120 -8.89 10.45 -15.32
N GLU A 121 -9.62 11.50 -14.93
CA GLU A 121 -10.14 11.68 -13.57
C GLU A 121 -10.97 10.48 -13.06
N GLN A 122 -11.57 9.73 -13.98
CA GLN A 122 -12.37 8.54 -13.69
C GLN A 122 -11.58 7.23 -13.75
N GLU A 123 -10.34 7.26 -14.26
CA GLU A 123 -9.49 6.10 -14.41
C GLU A 123 -8.40 6.07 -13.32
N LEU A 124 -8.02 4.86 -12.92
CA LEU A 124 -6.88 4.65 -12.05
C LEU A 124 -5.62 4.34 -12.88
N GLY A 125 -4.47 4.75 -12.41
CA GLY A 125 -3.21 4.33 -13.03
C GLY A 125 -2.25 5.44 -13.44
N THR A 126 -2.48 6.68 -13.01
CA THR A 126 -1.48 7.73 -13.18
C THR A 126 -0.17 7.32 -12.51
N GLY A 127 0.93 7.43 -13.25
CA GLY A 127 2.24 6.99 -12.78
C GLY A 127 3.31 7.22 -13.85
N TYR A 128 4.49 6.67 -13.62
CA TYR A 128 5.57 6.72 -14.61
C TYR A 128 6.50 5.52 -14.51
N VAL A 129 7.23 5.27 -15.58
CA VAL A 129 8.36 4.35 -15.63
C VAL A 129 9.64 5.15 -15.80
N ALA A 130 10.63 4.91 -14.97
CA ALA A 130 11.96 5.43 -15.12
C ALA A 130 13.00 4.31 -15.04
N VAL A 131 14.17 4.56 -15.63
CA VAL A 131 15.31 3.64 -15.60
C VAL A 131 16.47 4.35 -14.94
N ASP A 132 16.97 3.79 -13.86
CA ASP A 132 18.19 4.23 -13.17
C ASP A 132 19.35 3.32 -13.61
N HIS A 133 20.23 3.84 -14.43
CA HIS A 133 21.37 3.10 -14.97
C HIS A 133 22.54 2.99 -13.99
N GLU A 134 22.53 3.73 -12.89
CA GLU A 134 23.55 3.60 -11.84
C GLU A 134 23.20 2.49 -10.88
N ARG A 135 21.91 2.35 -10.54
CA ARG A 135 21.40 1.29 -9.67
C ARG A 135 20.97 0.02 -10.42
N GLU A 136 21.00 0.08 -11.76
CA GLU A 136 20.50 -1.00 -12.62
C GLU A 136 19.06 -1.41 -12.27
N VAL A 137 18.17 -0.42 -12.18
CA VAL A 137 16.77 -0.60 -11.78
C VAL A 137 15.83 0.01 -12.82
N VAL A 138 14.84 -0.76 -13.23
CA VAL A 138 13.63 -0.24 -13.88
C VAL A 138 12.56 -0.08 -12.81
N MET A 139 12.08 1.14 -12.64
CA MET A 139 11.09 1.48 -11.62
C MET A 139 9.77 1.91 -12.24
N LEU A 140 8.69 1.38 -11.69
CA LEU A 140 7.31 1.73 -12.04
C LEU A 140 6.63 2.28 -10.79
N ALA A 141 6.28 3.57 -10.81
CA ALA A 141 5.68 4.27 -9.69
C ALA A 141 4.27 4.75 -10.01
N PHE A 142 3.33 4.50 -9.09
CA PHE A 142 1.94 4.93 -9.20
C PHE A 142 1.61 6.02 -8.20
N ARG A 143 0.84 7.01 -8.70
CA ARG A 143 0.38 8.14 -7.89
C ARG A 143 -0.75 7.73 -6.94
N GLY A 144 -0.73 8.27 -5.73
CA GLY A 144 -1.86 8.29 -4.82
C GLY A 144 -2.96 9.27 -5.27
N SER A 145 -4.06 9.35 -4.53
CA SER A 145 -5.11 10.33 -4.80
C SER A 145 -4.60 11.75 -4.64
N SER A 146 -5.02 12.64 -5.54
CA SER A 146 -4.69 14.07 -5.50
C SER A 146 -5.62 14.86 -4.59
N THR A 147 -6.83 14.38 -4.35
CA THR A 147 -7.81 15.05 -3.49
C THR A 147 -8.25 14.18 -2.32
N ARG A 148 -8.53 14.82 -1.17
CA ARG A 148 -8.95 14.13 0.06
C ARG A 148 -10.37 13.54 -0.04
N GLN A 149 -11.22 14.11 -0.87
CA GLN A 149 -12.63 13.77 -0.97
C GLN A 149 -12.90 12.56 -1.88
N ASP A 150 -12.08 12.37 -2.92
CA ASP A 150 -12.35 11.37 -3.96
C ASP A 150 -12.08 9.93 -3.49
N TRP A 151 -11.33 9.79 -2.40
CA TRP A 151 -10.82 8.47 -2.00
C TRP A 151 -11.84 7.55 -1.35
N PHE A 152 -12.84 8.10 -0.68
CA PHE A 152 -13.77 7.31 0.13
C PHE A 152 -15.23 7.43 -0.28
N SER A 153 -15.63 8.51 -0.94
CA SER A 153 -17.04 8.75 -1.26
C SER A 153 -17.52 7.91 -2.45
N ASP A 154 -16.65 7.63 -3.42
CA ASP A 154 -17.02 6.99 -4.69
C ASP A 154 -16.39 5.60 -4.87
N PHE A 155 -15.55 5.14 -3.91
CA PHE A 155 -14.92 3.84 -4.01
C PHE A 155 -15.89 2.73 -3.64
N GLU A 156 -16.17 1.86 -4.63
CA GLU A 156 -16.97 0.65 -4.43
C GLU A 156 -16.22 -0.31 -3.48
N ILE A 157 -16.57 -0.26 -2.19
CA ILE A 157 -15.91 -1.04 -1.12
C ILE A 157 -16.23 -2.54 -1.14
N TYR A 158 -17.10 -2.98 -2.04
CA TYR A 158 -17.51 -4.38 -2.13
C TYR A 158 -16.40 -5.27 -2.67
N PRO A 159 -16.29 -6.52 -2.19
CA PRO A 159 -15.35 -7.48 -2.77
C PRO A 159 -15.84 -7.92 -4.16
N THR A 160 -14.89 -8.13 -5.06
CA THR A 160 -15.11 -8.75 -6.36
C THR A 160 -14.12 -9.88 -6.58
N GLN A 161 -14.50 -10.86 -7.39
CA GLN A 161 -13.62 -11.98 -7.71
C GLN A 161 -12.41 -11.48 -8.51
N TYR A 162 -11.20 -11.81 -8.04
CA TYR A 162 -9.99 -11.55 -8.78
C TYR A 162 -9.90 -12.47 -10.01
N LYS A 163 -9.71 -11.87 -11.18
CA LYS A 163 -9.45 -12.56 -12.44
C LYS A 163 -8.22 -11.91 -13.06
N PRO A 164 -7.08 -12.63 -13.15
CA PRO A 164 -5.89 -12.06 -13.75
C PRO A 164 -6.12 -11.67 -15.21
N ILE A 165 -5.62 -10.52 -15.63
CA ILE A 165 -5.57 -10.17 -17.07
C ILE A 165 -4.55 -11.03 -17.79
N SER A 166 -3.49 -11.44 -17.12
CA SER A 166 -2.50 -12.42 -17.59
C SER A 166 -3.03 -13.85 -17.53
N THR A 167 -4.27 -14.05 -17.98
CA THR A 167 -5.01 -15.32 -17.84
C THR A 167 -4.28 -16.50 -18.48
N LYS A 168 -3.62 -16.28 -19.63
CA LYS A 168 -2.90 -17.33 -20.36
C LYS A 168 -1.67 -17.79 -19.59
N GLU A 169 -0.91 -16.85 -19.09
CA GLU A 169 0.30 -17.06 -18.30
C GLU A 169 -0.06 -17.73 -16.98
N TYR A 170 -1.04 -17.19 -16.28
CA TYR A 170 -1.59 -17.76 -15.06
C TYR A 170 -2.00 -19.23 -15.20
N LYS A 171 -2.78 -19.57 -16.25
CA LYS A 171 -3.19 -20.95 -16.49
C LYS A 171 -2.00 -21.87 -16.70
N LYS A 172 -0.99 -21.45 -17.46
CA LYS A 172 0.24 -22.24 -17.67
C LYS A 172 1.01 -22.48 -16.38
N LEU A 173 1.13 -21.47 -15.52
CA LEU A 173 1.81 -21.60 -14.23
C LEU A 173 1.09 -22.59 -13.31
N VAL A 174 -0.25 -22.53 -13.27
CA VAL A 174 -1.08 -23.49 -12.50
C VAL A 174 -0.97 -24.91 -13.08
N GLU A 175 -1.07 -25.07 -14.41
CA GLU A 175 -0.98 -26.38 -15.09
C GLU A 175 0.39 -27.05 -14.87
N ARG A 176 1.45 -26.25 -14.72
CA ARG A 176 2.81 -26.75 -14.42
C ARG A 176 3.05 -26.99 -12.93
N GLY A 177 2.11 -26.61 -12.07
CA GLY A 177 2.28 -26.70 -10.63
C GLY A 177 3.28 -25.67 -10.04
N GLU A 178 3.63 -24.62 -10.79
CA GLU A 178 4.54 -23.58 -10.36
C GLU A 178 3.86 -22.64 -9.35
N ILE A 179 2.54 -22.45 -9.47
CA ILE A 179 1.70 -21.73 -8.51
C ILE A 179 0.40 -22.48 -8.25
N SER A 180 -0.20 -22.28 -7.09
CA SER A 180 -1.54 -22.77 -6.78
C SER A 180 -2.62 -21.93 -7.50
N ALA A 181 -3.75 -22.57 -7.83
CA ALA A 181 -4.90 -21.83 -8.33
C ALA A 181 -5.49 -20.92 -7.23
N CYS A 182 -5.83 -19.70 -7.61
CA CYS A 182 -6.42 -18.70 -6.71
C CYS A 182 -7.91 -18.98 -6.51
N HIS A 183 -8.24 -19.89 -5.60
CA HIS A 183 -9.63 -20.24 -5.29
C HIS A 183 -10.24 -19.24 -4.32
N ASN A 184 -11.47 -18.76 -4.62
CA ASN A 184 -12.19 -17.78 -3.81
C ASN A 184 -11.43 -16.48 -3.54
N CYS A 185 -10.46 -16.15 -4.36
CA CYS A 185 -9.72 -14.91 -4.25
C CYS A 185 -10.61 -13.71 -4.58
N MET A 186 -10.78 -12.85 -3.59
CA MET A 186 -11.55 -11.61 -3.71
C MET A 186 -10.65 -10.41 -3.48
N ILE A 187 -10.92 -9.36 -4.24
CA ILE A 187 -10.21 -8.09 -4.15
C ILE A 187 -11.23 -6.95 -4.02
N HIS A 188 -10.81 -5.85 -3.44
CA HIS A 188 -11.61 -4.63 -3.34
C HIS A 188 -11.97 -4.09 -4.74
N LYS A 189 -13.28 -4.01 -5.04
CA LYS A 189 -13.77 -3.71 -6.39
C LYS A 189 -13.28 -2.36 -6.93
N GLY A 190 -13.26 -1.34 -6.09
CA GLY A 190 -12.78 -0.02 -6.49
C GLY A 190 -11.35 -0.03 -7.01
N PHE A 191 -10.43 -0.76 -6.35
CA PHE A 191 -9.04 -0.90 -6.83
C PHE A 191 -8.96 -1.88 -8.01
N TYR A 192 -9.82 -2.90 -8.06
CA TYR A 192 -9.83 -3.84 -9.16
C TYR A 192 -10.16 -3.21 -10.52
N ARG A 193 -10.86 -2.07 -10.55
CA ARG A 193 -11.08 -1.29 -11.79
C ARG A 193 -9.77 -0.94 -12.50
N PHE A 194 -8.66 -0.82 -11.77
CA PHE A 194 -7.35 -0.62 -12.36
C PHE A 194 -6.90 -1.77 -13.29
N ILE A 195 -7.41 -2.97 -13.10
CA ILE A 195 -7.16 -4.11 -13.99
C ILE A 195 -7.56 -3.77 -15.43
N GLU A 196 -8.63 -3.01 -15.64
CA GLU A 196 -9.06 -2.59 -16.98
C GLU A 196 -8.03 -1.66 -17.63
N THR A 197 -7.45 -0.75 -16.85
CA THR A 197 -6.34 0.11 -17.32
C THR A 197 -5.12 -0.72 -17.69
N LEU A 198 -4.74 -1.68 -16.86
CA LEU A 198 -3.63 -2.59 -17.15
C LEU A 198 -3.86 -3.41 -18.43
N SER A 199 -5.09 -3.77 -18.73
CA SER A 199 -5.45 -4.57 -19.92
C SER A 199 -5.37 -3.77 -21.22
N LYS A 200 -5.50 -2.43 -21.16
CA LYS A 200 -5.45 -1.51 -22.29
C LYS A 200 -4.01 -1.17 -22.68
N ASP A 201 -3.25 -2.07 -23.22
CA ASP A 201 -1.90 -1.77 -23.76
C ASP A 201 -0.84 -1.31 -22.70
N PHE A 202 -1.26 -1.02 -21.47
CA PHE A 202 -0.37 -0.54 -20.42
C PHE A 202 0.78 -1.51 -20.13
N LEU A 203 0.47 -2.75 -19.78
CA LEU A 203 1.49 -3.75 -19.48
C LEU A 203 2.41 -4.02 -20.66
N GLN A 204 1.90 -3.98 -21.90
CA GLN A 204 2.73 -4.16 -23.09
C GLN A 204 3.72 -3.00 -23.27
N ARG A 205 3.32 -1.75 -22.95
CA ARG A 205 4.23 -0.60 -23.00
C ARG A 205 5.35 -0.73 -21.97
N VAL A 206 5.01 -1.12 -20.75
CA VAL A 206 5.96 -1.36 -19.66
C VAL A 206 6.90 -2.51 -20.00
N GLU A 207 6.39 -3.64 -20.51
CA GLU A 207 7.20 -4.79 -20.91
C GLU A 207 8.19 -4.48 -22.04
N ARG A 208 7.85 -3.55 -22.94
CA ARG A 208 8.81 -3.11 -23.97
C ARG A 208 10.03 -2.42 -23.37
N ILE A 209 9.85 -1.72 -22.24
CA ILE A 209 10.96 -1.11 -21.51
C ILE A 209 11.78 -2.21 -20.81
N PHE A 210 11.15 -3.15 -20.11
CA PHE A 210 11.86 -4.24 -19.42
C PHE A 210 12.71 -5.08 -20.38
N LYS A 211 12.20 -5.36 -21.58
CA LYS A 211 12.94 -6.10 -22.61
C LYS A 211 14.19 -5.38 -23.11
N ARG A 212 14.30 -4.07 -22.93
CA ARG A 212 15.53 -3.33 -23.24
C ARG A 212 16.58 -3.44 -22.15
N TYR A 213 16.16 -3.78 -20.92
CA TYR A 213 17.01 -3.87 -19.75
C TYR A 213 16.77 -5.19 -18.99
N PRO A 214 17.06 -6.35 -19.61
CA PRO A 214 16.67 -7.66 -19.07
C PRO A 214 17.41 -8.02 -17.77
N ASP A 215 18.59 -7.44 -17.56
CA ASP A 215 19.43 -7.70 -16.40
C ASP A 215 19.20 -6.72 -15.24
N TYR A 216 18.32 -5.72 -15.44
CA TYR A 216 18.00 -4.75 -14.40
C TYR A 216 16.93 -5.28 -13.45
N ASN A 217 17.08 -4.94 -12.19
CA ASN A 217 16.05 -5.22 -11.19
C ASN A 217 14.77 -4.42 -11.50
N LEU A 218 13.63 -5.02 -11.23
CA LEU A 218 12.34 -4.38 -11.40
C LEU A 218 11.76 -4.01 -10.04
N VAL A 219 11.41 -2.73 -9.86
CA VAL A 219 10.71 -2.26 -8.67
C VAL A 219 9.37 -1.63 -9.05
N VAL A 220 8.32 -2.09 -8.38
CA VAL A 220 6.97 -1.52 -8.50
C VAL A 220 6.62 -0.85 -7.18
N THR A 221 6.33 0.44 -7.22
CA THR A 221 6.15 1.24 -6.01
C THR A 221 4.96 2.19 -6.10
N GLY A 222 4.52 2.67 -4.96
CA GLY A 222 3.44 3.65 -4.85
C GLY A 222 3.13 3.98 -3.41
N HIS A 223 2.42 5.08 -3.21
CA HIS A 223 1.96 5.56 -1.92
C HIS A 223 0.42 5.62 -1.90
N SER A 224 -0.20 5.22 -0.79
CA SER A 224 -1.66 5.33 -0.62
C SER A 224 -2.43 4.52 -1.68
N LEU A 225 -3.34 5.15 -2.43
CA LEU A 225 -3.99 4.55 -3.60
C LEU A 225 -2.95 3.93 -4.56
N GLY A 226 -1.87 4.67 -4.86
CA GLY A 226 -0.80 4.19 -5.73
C GLY A 226 -0.12 2.90 -5.23
N ALA A 227 -0.09 2.69 -3.92
CA ALA A 227 0.42 1.46 -3.32
C ALA A 227 -0.48 0.25 -3.63
N ALA A 228 -1.80 0.43 -3.61
CA ALA A 228 -2.75 -0.60 -4.03
C ALA A 228 -2.58 -0.93 -5.52
N LEU A 229 -2.41 0.09 -6.37
CA LEU A 229 -2.17 -0.09 -7.81
C LEU A 229 -0.84 -0.80 -8.07
N ALA A 230 0.21 -0.43 -7.34
CA ALA A 230 1.52 -1.09 -7.40
C ALA A 230 1.42 -2.57 -7.02
N SER A 231 0.64 -2.90 -6.00
CA SER A 231 0.41 -4.29 -5.59
C SER A 231 -0.27 -5.11 -6.70
N ILE A 232 -1.34 -4.59 -7.30
CA ILE A 232 -2.06 -5.25 -8.39
C ILE A 232 -1.17 -5.42 -9.62
N CYS A 233 -0.46 -4.35 -10.00
CA CYS A 233 0.45 -4.39 -11.15
C CYS A 233 1.59 -5.39 -10.95
N GLY A 234 2.19 -5.40 -9.74
CA GLY A 234 3.25 -6.34 -9.39
C GLY A 234 2.81 -7.80 -9.45
N ILE A 235 1.57 -8.11 -9.02
CA ILE A 235 0.98 -9.45 -9.16
C ILE A 235 0.89 -9.83 -10.64
N GLU A 236 0.38 -8.96 -11.50
CA GLU A 236 0.25 -9.24 -12.94
C GLU A 236 1.61 -9.40 -13.63
N LEU A 237 2.62 -8.63 -13.22
CA LEU A 237 3.99 -8.78 -13.72
C LEU A 237 4.63 -10.11 -13.26
N LYS A 238 4.41 -10.51 -12.01
CA LYS A 238 4.89 -11.82 -11.51
C LYS A 238 4.27 -12.96 -12.30
N LEU A 239 2.98 -12.92 -12.60
CA LEU A 239 2.29 -13.91 -13.45
C LEU A 239 2.85 -13.96 -14.87
N ARG A 240 3.44 -12.88 -15.38
CA ARG A 240 4.11 -12.79 -16.68
C ARG A 240 5.56 -13.25 -16.67
N GLY A 241 6.06 -13.73 -15.53
CA GLY A 241 7.41 -14.26 -15.37
C GLY A 241 8.47 -13.23 -14.97
N TYR A 242 8.06 -12.01 -14.63
CA TYR A 242 8.98 -11.06 -14.00
C TYR A 242 9.08 -11.33 -12.49
N ASN A 243 10.17 -10.89 -11.88
CA ASN A 243 10.35 -11.02 -10.42
C ASN A 243 10.51 -9.64 -9.77
N PRO A 244 9.43 -8.84 -9.69
CA PRO A 244 9.52 -7.50 -9.15
C PRO A 244 9.71 -7.49 -7.63
N LEU A 245 10.46 -6.50 -7.14
CA LEU A 245 10.31 -6.01 -5.78
C LEU A 245 9.06 -5.11 -5.75
N ILE A 246 8.03 -5.49 -5.01
CA ILE A 246 6.93 -4.59 -4.67
C ILE A 246 7.30 -3.90 -3.36
N LEU A 247 7.53 -2.58 -3.42
CA LEU A 247 7.85 -1.77 -2.25
C LEU A 247 6.85 -0.62 -2.15
N THR A 248 5.96 -0.68 -1.18
CA THR A 248 4.82 0.22 -1.09
C THR A 248 4.77 0.98 0.24
N TYR A 249 4.16 2.17 0.21
CA TYR A 249 4.01 3.05 1.37
C TYR A 249 2.53 3.32 1.65
N ALA A 250 2.13 3.23 2.91
CA ALA A 250 0.76 3.48 3.33
C ALA A 250 -0.28 2.62 2.59
N THR A 251 0.02 1.36 2.30
CA THR A 251 -0.84 0.50 1.49
C THR A 251 -2.16 0.19 2.19
N PRO A 252 -3.32 0.50 1.62
CA PRO A 252 -4.61 0.06 2.16
C PRO A 252 -4.78 -1.45 2.04
N LYS A 253 -5.72 -2.00 2.79
CA LYS A 253 -6.09 -3.42 2.70
C LYS A 253 -6.98 -3.65 1.49
N ILE A 254 -6.60 -4.56 0.59
CA ILE A 254 -7.32 -4.76 -0.67
C ILE A 254 -7.73 -6.21 -0.95
N PHE A 255 -7.28 -7.17 -0.17
CA PHE A 255 -7.49 -8.61 -0.40
C PHE A 255 -8.43 -9.23 0.64
N ASN A 256 -9.11 -10.32 0.27
CA ASN A 256 -9.65 -11.23 1.28
C ASN A 256 -8.54 -12.17 1.81
N GLU A 257 -8.86 -13.03 2.76
CA GLU A 257 -7.84 -13.91 3.38
C GLU A 257 -7.23 -14.88 2.35
N GLU A 258 -8.04 -15.45 1.48
CA GLU A 258 -7.59 -16.40 0.46
C GLU A 258 -6.66 -15.74 -0.57
N MET A 259 -7.00 -14.54 -1.02
CA MET A 259 -6.14 -13.81 -1.94
C MET A 259 -4.85 -13.33 -1.26
N LYS A 260 -4.92 -12.87 -0.01
CA LYS A 260 -3.73 -12.52 0.76
C LYS A 260 -2.75 -13.70 0.83
N GLN A 261 -3.26 -14.89 1.19
CA GLN A 261 -2.42 -16.09 1.26
C GLN A 261 -1.83 -16.43 -0.10
N TRP A 262 -2.65 -16.44 -1.13
CA TRP A 262 -2.19 -16.72 -2.49
C TRP A 262 -1.12 -15.72 -2.97
N VAL A 263 -1.27 -14.43 -2.68
CA VAL A 263 -0.25 -13.41 -3.00
C VAL A 263 1.03 -13.64 -2.21
N ASN A 264 0.93 -13.99 -0.93
CA ASN A 264 2.10 -14.32 -0.10
C ASN A 264 2.87 -15.53 -0.65
N ASP A 265 2.16 -16.57 -1.12
CA ASP A 265 2.77 -17.74 -1.74
C ASP A 265 3.41 -17.38 -3.09
N LEU A 266 2.73 -16.56 -3.91
CA LEU A 266 3.22 -16.08 -5.21
C LEU A 266 4.54 -15.28 -5.10
N PHE A 267 4.74 -14.56 -3.99
CA PHE A 267 5.94 -13.76 -3.73
C PHE A 267 6.91 -14.40 -2.74
N ASP A 268 6.78 -15.70 -2.49
CA ASP A 268 7.66 -16.46 -1.61
C ASP A 268 7.85 -15.81 -0.22
N THR A 269 6.79 -15.11 0.26
CA THR A 269 6.87 -14.26 1.46
C THR A 269 7.36 -15.02 2.70
N LYS A 270 7.00 -16.31 2.82
CA LYS A 270 7.46 -17.15 3.94
C LYS A 270 8.96 -17.42 3.84
N ALA A 271 9.47 -17.78 2.67
CA ALA A 271 10.88 -18.07 2.48
C ALA A 271 11.73 -16.81 2.72
N ILE A 272 11.31 -15.64 2.19
CA ILE A 272 11.98 -14.36 2.43
C ILE A 272 11.98 -14.02 3.93
N HIS A 273 10.89 -14.28 4.64
CA HIS A 273 10.82 -14.08 6.09
C HIS A 273 11.83 -14.98 6.82
N GLU A 274 11.91 -16.27 6.47
CA GLU A 274 12.86 -17.23 7.05
C GLU A 274 14.31 -16.79 6.79
N GLU A 275 14.63 -16.33 5.59
CA GLU A 275 15.95 -15.74 5.26
C GLU A 275 16.28 -14.52 6.11
N CYS A 276 15.32 -13.61 6.32
CA CYS A 276 15.51 -12.45 7.21
C CYS A 276 15.80 -12.87 8.66
N VAL A 277 15.12 -13.89 9.16
CA VAL A 277 15.33 -14.41 10.52
C VAL A 277 16.68 -15.11 10.64
N GLU A 278 17.06 -15.93 9.67
CA GLU A 278 18.32 -16.66 9.67
C GLU A 278 19.53 -15.74 9.53
N SER A 279 19.44 -14.72 8.66
CA SER A 279 20.51 -13.75 8.47
C SER A 279 20.58 -12.68 9.56
N GLY A 280 19.48 -12.46 10.30
CA GLY A 280 19.32 -11.33 11.22
C GLY A 280 19.13 -9.98 10.52
N GLU A 281 18.96 -9.96 9.19
CA GLU A 281 18.83 -8.74 8.40
C GLU A 281 17.71 -8.82 7.35
N VAL A 282 17.03 -7.69 7.14
CA VAL A 282 16.09 -7.52 6.03
C VAL A 282 16.82 -7.02 4.80
N ASN A 283 16.87 -7.85 3.74
CA ASN A 283 17.44 -7.50 2.46
C ASN A 283 16.35 -7.49 1.37
N MET A 284 16.02 -6.30 0.84
CA MET A 284 14.96 -6.10 -0.14
C MET A 284 15.50 -6.28 -1.57
N LEU A 285 15.73 -7.51 -2.00
CA LEU A 285 16.16 -7.82 -3.37
C LEU A 285 14.95 -8.09 -4.29
N HIS A 286 13.96 -8.79 -3.81
CA HIS A 286 12.70 -9.15 -4.48
C HIS A 286 11.63 -9.39 -3.42
N GLY A 287 10.40 -9.69 -3.84
CA GLY A 287 9.30 -9.97 -2.93
C GLY A 287 8.34 -8.80 -2.76
N TYR A 288 7.52 -8.85 -1.72
CA TYR A 288 6.52 -7.82 -1.44
C TYR A 288 6.70 -7.26 -0.03
N PHE A 289 7.07 -5.97 0.04
CA PHE A 289 7.27 -5.23 1.29
C PHE A 289 6.36 -4.02 1.36
N ARG A 290 5.80 -3.79 2.54
CA ARG A 290 4.94 -2.65 2.84
C ARG A 290 5.56 -1.84 3.96
N VAL A 291 5.80 -0.56 3.72
CA VAL A 291 6.22 0.39 4.75
C VAL A 291 4.98 1.04 5.33
N ILE A 292 4.81 0.93 6.64
CA ILE A 292 3.66 1.45 7.39
C ILE A 292 4.18 2.41 8.46
N HIS A 293 3.50 3.55 8.61
CA HIS A 293 3.86 4.55 9.59
C HIS A 293 2.94 4.48 10.81
N LEU A 294 3.52 4.69 12.00
CA LEU A 294 2.77 4.84 13.24
C LEU A 294 1.74 5.97 13.08
N GLN A 295 0.49 5.69 13.51
CA GLN A 295 -0.64 6.61 13.41
C GLN A 295 -1.20 6.86 11.99
N ASP A 296 -0.62 6.27 10.95
CA ASP A 296 -1.27 6.26 9.63
C ASP A 296 -2.48 5.32 9.66
N TYR A 297 -3.63 5.91 9.34
CA TYR A 297 -4.91 5.19 9.33
C TYR A 297 -5.12 4.35 8.06
N ILE A 298 -4.55 4.74 6.94
CA ILE A 298 -4.81 4.12 5.63
C ILE A 298 -4.46 2.63 5.58
N PRO A 299 -3.34 2.16 6.16
CA PRO A 299 -3.04 0.72 6.18
C PRO A 299 -4.04 -0.14 6.96
N MET A 300 -4.94 0.49 7.72
CA MET A 300 -5.94 -0.23 8.51
C MET A 300 -7.28 -0.39 7.80
N VAL A 301 -7.51 0.35 6.73
CA VAL A 301 -8.79 0.37 6.00
C VAL A 301 -8.69 -0.27 4.62
N PRO A 302 -9.84 -0.70 4.07
CA PRO A 302 -11.13 -0.83 4.73
C PRO A 302 -11.18 -2.04 5.68
N PRO A 303 -12.04 -2.02 6.72
CA PRO A 303 -12.22 -3.15 7.61
C PRO A 303 -12.75 -4.37 6.83
N GLY A 304 -12.37 -5.57 7.28
CA GLY A 304 -12.74 -6.83 6.62
C GLY A 304 -11.80 -7.26 5.49
N TYR A 305 -10.96 -6.36 4.99
CA TYR A 305 -9.91 -6.70 4.03
C TYR A 305 -8.58 -6.98 4.74
N LYS A 306 -7.67 -7.58 4.00
CA LYS A 306 -6.32 -7.97 4.45
C LYS A 306 -5.26 -7.34 3.55
N ALA A 307 -4.05 -7.24 4.09
CA ALA A 307 -2.86 -6.86 3.35
C ALA A 307 -1.94 -8.08 3.21
N ALA A 308 -1.26 -8.22 2.06
CA ALA A 308 -0.23 -9.22 1.81
C ALA A 308 1.17 -8.59 1.93
N GLY A 309 2.20 -9.42 1.92
CA GLY A 309 3.60 -9.00 1.97
C GLY A 309 4.13 -8.79 3.39
N LEU A 310 5.44 -8.59 3.48
CA LEU A 310 6.19 -8.31 4.70
C LEU A 310 6.03 -6.85 5.11
N GLU A 311 6.07 -6.57 6.41
CA GLU A 311 5.82 -5.24 6.94
C GLU A 311 7.08 -4.64 7.56
N ILE A 312 7.40 -3.41 7.16
CA ILE A 312 8.35 -2.52 7.82
C ILE A 312 7.54 -1.41 8.49
N PHE A 313 7.72 -1.25 9.77
CA PHE A 313 6.95 -0.31 10.58
C PHE A 313 7.80 0.85 11.05
N ILE A 314 7.40 2.08 10.75
CA ILE A 314 8.02 3.30 11.22
C ILE A 314 7.42 3.63 12.59
N THR A 315 8.25 3.63 13.63
CA THR A 315 7.81 3.82 15.03
C THR A 315 7.80 5.28 15.47
N LYS A 316 8.53 6.14 14.75
CA LYS A 316 8.66 7.57 15.08
C LYS A 316 7.63 8.37 14.28
N PRO A 317 6.81 9.22 14.92
CA PRO A 317 5.78 10.00 14.21
C PRO A 317 6.35 11.15 13.37
N GLU A 318 7.49 11.72 13.75
CA GLU A 318 8.03 12.92 13.11
C GLU A 318 9.21 12.63 12.20
N LEU A 319 9.31 13.38 11.10
CA LEU A 319 10.48 13.39 10.23
C LEU A 319 11.70 14.04 10.91
N PRO A 320 12.92 13.67 10.54
CA PRO A 320 13.28 12.58 9.63
C PRO A 320 13.13 11.21 10.29
N HIS A 321 12.82 10.19 9.49
CA HIS A 321 12.85 8.80 9.94
C HIS A 321 14.22 8.19 9.65
N GLU A 322 14.86 7.65 10.66
CA GLU A 322 16.17 7.02 10.58
C GLU A 322 16.06 5.50 10.65
N ILE A 323 17.14 4.78 10.35
CA ILE A 323 17.13 3.31 10.31
C ILE A 323 16.70 2.69 11.64
N HIS A 324 17.04 3.31 12.77
CA HIS A 324 16.68 2.83 14.10
C HIS A 324 15.21 3.11 14.49
N ASP A 325 14.50 3.93 13.71
CA ASP A 325 13.06 4.15 13.85
C ASP A 325 12.22 3.06 13.15
N LEU A 326 12.89 2.07 12.53
CA LEU A 326 12.23 1.03 11.76
C LEU A 326 12.19 -0.30 12.52
N GLU A 327 11.06 -0.98 12.43
CA GLU A 327 10.88 -2.34 12.93
C GLU A 327 10.46 -3.27 11.79
N TYR A 328 11.08 -4.44 11.71
CA TYR A 328 10.58 -5.50 10.85
C TYR A 328 9.47 -6.27 11.58
N ARG A 329 8.39 -6.52 10.89
CA ARG A 329 7.24 -7.28 11.39
C ARG A 329 6.87 -8.39 10.42
N ALA A 330 6.55 -9.55 10.96
CA ALA A 330 6.12 -10.68 10.15
C ALA A 330 4.77 -10.44 9.46
N VAL A 331 4.45 -11.30 8.51
CA VAL A 331 3.16 -11.30 7.78
C VAL A 331 1.99 -11.37 8.76
N GLY A 332 1.05 -10.45 8.63
CA GLY A 332 -0.21 -10.49 9.37
C GLY A 332 -0.28 -9.64 10.63
N SER A 333 0.81 -8.99 11.02
CA SER A 333 0.76 -7.98 12.08
C SER A 333 0.06 -6.72 11.56
N GLY A 334 -1.23 -6.73 11.42
CA GLY A 334 -1.95 -5.48 11.10
C GLY A 334 -1.65 -4.43 12.17
N ALA A 335 -1.35 -3.18 11.75
CA ALA A 335 -1.24 -2.07 12.67
C ALA A 335 -2.46 -2.06 13.59
N THR A 336 -2.24 -2.34 14.86
CA THR A 336 -3.34 -2.41 15.83
C THR A 336 -3.52 -1.05 16.47
N TRP A 337 -4.76 -0.60 16.58
CA TRP A 337 -5.18 0.63 17.26
C TRP A 337 -4.74 0.71 18.74
N LYS A 338 -4.20 -0.37 19.31
CA LYS A 338 -3.91 -0.48 20.73
C LYS A 338 -2.75 0.37 21.25
N LYS A 339 -1.86 0.85 20.37
CA LYS A 339 -0.67 1.63 20.79
C LYS A 339 -0.80 3.15 20.63
N VAL A 340 -1.89 3.66 20.10
CA VAL A 340 -2.14 5.09 20.23
C VAL A 340 -2.56 5.33 21.67
N PRO A 341 -1.79 6.06 22.50
CA PRO A 341 -2.26 6.48 23.81
C PRO A 341 -3.49 7.34 23.55
N MET A 342 -4.67 6.76 23.71
CA MET A 342 -5.92 7.51 23.57
C MET A 342 -6.00 8.49 24.74
N ASN A 343 -5.55 9.68 24.53
CA ASN A 343 -5.89 10.83 25.35
C ASN A 343 -7.42 10.89 25.47
N LYS A 344 -7.95 11.42 26.59
CA LYS A 344 -9.40 11.56 26.81
C LYS A 344 -10.11 12.27 25.64
N ASP A 345 -9.41 13.17 24.97
CA ASP A 345 -9.88 13.89 23.79
C ASP A 345 -10.02 12.99 22.54
N SER A 346 -9.25 11.88 22.46
CA SER A 346 -9.34 10.90 21.37
C SER A 346 -10.62 10.06 21.41
N LYS A 347 -11.29 9.92 22.59
CA LYS A 347 -12.59 9.25 22.69
C LYS A 347 -13.70 10.02 21.97
N TYR A 348 -13.66 11.33 22.02
CA TYR A 348 -14.61 12.20 21.30
C TYR A 348 -14.34 12.17 19.79
N ALA A 349 -13.08 12.05 19.39
CA ALA A 349 -12.69 11.94 18.00
C ALA A 349 -13.11 10.58 17.37
N LEU A 350 -13.11 9.49 18.12
CA LEU A 350 -13.61 8.19 17.66
C LEU A 350 -15.14 8.20 17.48
N MET A 351 -15.86 8.95 18.33
CA MET A 351 -17.31 9.13 18.22
C MET A 351 -17.70 10.15 17.15
N SER A 352 -16.85 11.11 16.86
CA SER A 352 -17.07 12.09 15.79
C SER A 352 -16.62 11.59 14.41
N GLY A 353 -16.25 10.33 14.28
CA GLY A 353 -15.88 9.53 13.07
C GLY A 353 -15.43 10.24 11.80
N ILE A 354 -15.67 11.51 11.70
CA ILE A 354 -15.42 12.40 10.56
C ILE A 354 -14.23 13.34 10.85
N GLY A 355 -13.96 13.65 12.12
CA GLY A 355 -12.93 14.64 12.49
C GLY A 355 -11.48 14.11 12.34
N HIS A 356 -11.22 12.83 12.58
CA HIS A 356 -9.89 12.24 12.42
C HIS A 356 -9.45 12.07 10.95
N TRP A 357 -10.38 12.07 10.04
CA TRP A 357 -10.10 12.04 8.60
C TRP A 357 -9.43 13.33 8.09
N LEU A 358 -9.46 14.38 8.88
CA LEU A 358 -8.90 15.69 8.53
C LEU A 358 -7.41 15.82 8.88
N HIS A 359 -6.87 14.94 9.72
CA HIS A 359 -5.46 14.95 10.14
C HIS A 359 -4.70 13.80 9.49
N MET A 360 -4.49 13.91 8.17
CA MET A 360 -3.69 12.93 7.42
C MET A 360 -2.20 13.31 7.36
N ASP A 361 -1.68 14.00 8.39
CA ASP A 361 -0.29 14.41 8.37
C ASP A 361 0.64 13.19 8.44
N GLU A 362 0.31 12.21 9.25
CA GLU A 362 1.09 10.97 9.37
C GLU A 362 1.03 10.12 8.09
N HIS A 363 -0.10 10.15 7.37
CA HIS A 363 -0.24 9.47 6.07
C HIS A 363 0.75 9.96 5.01
N ARG A 364 1.32 11.12 5.17
CA ARG A 364 2.26 11.74 4.24
C ARG A 364 3.71 11.56 4.64
N LYS A 365 3.98 11.22 5.90
CA LYS A 365 5.32 11.15 6.47
C LYS A 365 5.91 9.75 6.29
N TYR A 366 6.60 9.54 5.18
CA TYR A 366 7.31 8.31 4.86
C TYR A 366 8.73 8.65 4.40
N PHE A 367 9.65 8.88 5.35
CA PHE A 367 11.01 9.40 5.18
C PHE A 367 11.05 10.86 4.68
N ILE A 368 10.10 11.24 3.88
CA ILE A 368 9.82 12.60 3.38
C ILE A 368 8.30 12.84 3.41
N LEU A 369 7.87 14.02 3.00
CA LEU A 369 6.44 14.29 2.78
C LEU A 369 6.02 13.83 1.38
N ILE A 370 5.32 12.68 1.30
CA ILE A 370 4.85 12.11 0.02
C ILE A 370 3.41 12.58 -0.27
N ASN A 371 3.22 13.75 -0.82
CA ASN A 371 1.87 14.18 -1.23
C ASN A 371 1.83 15.39 -2.16
N SER A 372 2.99 15.91 -2.47
CA SER A 372 3.11 17.09 -3.30
C SER A 372 4.40 17.03 -4.13
N CYS A 373 4.40 17.75 -5.23
CA CYS A 373 5.58 17.94 -6.05
C CYS A 373 6.42 19.09 -5.47
N SER A 374 6.87 18.98 -4.23
CA SER A 374 7.65 20.01 -3.55
C SER A 374 8.38 19.48 -2.30
N GLY A 375 9.53 20.04 -1.98
CA GLY A 375 10.16 19.93 -0.66
C GLY A 375 10.89 18.62 -0.35
N PHE A 376 11.56 17.98 -1.33
CA PHE A 376 12.41 16.80 -1.09
C PHE A 376 13.63 16.73 -2.01
#